data_b9d98c5c8c936e4b1c63ce5be43f0c1a
#
_entry.id   b9d98c5c8c936e4b1c63ce5be43f0c1a
#
_cell.length_a   1.000
_cell.length_b   1.000
_cell.length_c   1.000
_cell.angle_alpha   90.00
_cell.angle_beta   90.00
_cell.angle_gamma   90.00
#
_symmetry.space_group_name_H-M   'P 1'
#
loop_
_entity.id
_entity.type
_entity.pdbx_description
1 polymer ?
#
loop_
_entity_poly.entity_id
_entity_poly.type
_entity_poly.pdbx_seq_one_letter_code
_entity_poly.pdbx_strand_id
1 'polypeptide(L)'
;MAAEDFFPVDENIINQLKPRVSWGTLGNQNTNSYYPMYLLQTVKPNGGSWLMGDSKPTVAGMPGTISSSLTWETVQSLNIGFDLGMFRNRLNINFDYFIRKTLDMVGPASEVASIYGIGMPASNNTDLRTKGWEVAASWRDRIGQVNYNIGFNMADSRSFVDKYPNESKSLNTYYKDQELGAIWGYVTHGIAKSQSEMDEWTKDNNPSGGSGWGEGDIMFEDLNGDKVINEGANTVDDPGDRKIIGNSTPRFRFGLDLGVEWKGIDFSMFWQGVAKRDLWLDGPMFWGISGGEWQSTGLKEHLDYYRPENTTSVFGPNTNAYFPKMYMSKDMNQKVQTRYLQNGAY
;
A
#
# COMPACT_ATOMS: atom_id res chain seq x y z
N MET A 1 -12.57 38.73 3.82
CA MET A 1 -12.22 39.24 5.16
C MET A 1 -11.20 40.38 5.09
N ALA A 2 -10.18 40.35 4.22
CA ALA A 2 -9.18 41.42 4.15
C ALA A 2 -9.75 42.83 3.76
N ALA A 3 -10.89 42.85 3.08
CA ALA A 3 -11.59 44.10 2.71
C ALA A 3 -12.68 44.51 3.70
N GLU A 4 -12.74 43.91 4.87
CA GLU A 4 -13.79 44.19 5.87
C GLU A 4 -13.22 45.10 6.99
N ASP A 5 -13.97 46.11 7.40
CA ASP A 5 -13.54 47.12 8.40
C ASP A 5 -13.12 46.51 9.74
N PHE A 6 -13.63 45.35 10.09
CA PHE A 6 -13.27 44.65 11.33
C PHE A 6 -11.92 43.91 11.27
N PHE A 7 -11.26 43.86 10.09
CA PHE A 7 -9.97 43.18 9.91
C PHE A 7 -8.86 44.16 9.59
N PRO A 8 -8.24 44.77 10.61
CA PRO A 8 -7.30 45.88 10.46
C PRO A 8 -5.93 45.43 9.99
N VAL A 9 -5.84 44.95 8.74
CA VAL A 9 -4.59 44.55 8.11
C VAL A 9 -4.30 45.44 6.91
N ASP A 10 -3.03 45.81 6.71
CA ASP A 10 -2.62 46.58 5.54
C ASP A 10 -2.92 45.77 4.27
N GLU A 11 -3.79 46.31 3.43
CA GLU A 11 -4.18 45.70 2.13
C GLU A 11 -3.00 45.51 1.17
N ASN A 12 -1.92 46.22 1.35
CA ASN A 12 -0.70 46.02 0.58
C ASN A 12 0.05 44.75 1.01
N ILE A 13 -0.17 44.25 2.23
CA ILE A 13 0.41 43.00 2.75
C ILE A 13 -0.53 41.87 2.53
N ILE A 14 -1.75 41.95 3.04
CA ILE A 14 -2.79 40.88 2.86
C ILE A 14 -3.97 41.52 2.13
N ASN A 15 -4.10 41.23 0.86
CA ASN A 15 -5.15 41.75 0.02
C ASN A 15 -6.32 40.75 -0.18
N GLN A 16 -6.14 39.50 0.19
CA GLN A 16 -7.20 38.49 0.21
C GLN A 16 -7.02 37.52 1.36
N LEU A 17 -8.06 37.33 2.15
CA LEU A 17 -8.17 36.25 3.11
C LEU A 17 -9.59 35.70 3.07
N LYS A 18 -9.73 34.46 2.63
CA LYS A 18 -11.04 33.81 2.47
C LYS A 18 -11.02 32.45 3.15
N PRO A 19 -11.49 32.33 4.40
CA PRO A 19 -11.71 31.03 5.02
C PRO A 19 -12.86 30.28 4.33
N ARG A 20 -12.74 28.98 4.23
CA ARG A 20 -13.71 28.10 3.61
C ARG A 20 -14.01 26.92 4.53
N VAL A 21 -15.28 26.60 4.69
CA VAL A 21 -15.73 25.37 5.34
C VAL A 21 -16.83 24.79 4.47
N SER A 22 -16.72 23.52 4.18
CA SER A 22 -17.78 22.79 3.47
C SER A 22 -18.00 21.42 4.08
N TRP A 23 -19.25 21.02 4.14
CA TRP A 23 -19.68 19.69 4.51
C TRP A 23 -20.69 19.20 3.51
N GLY A 24 -20.61 17.93 3.15
CA GLY A 24 -21.55 17.35 2.19
C GLY A 24 -21.56 15.83 2.25
N THR A 25 -22.65 15.27 1.74
CA THR A 25 -22.87 13.83 1.63
C THR A 25 -23.25 13.49 0.21
N LEU A 26 -22.63 12.45 -0.36
CA LEU A 26 -22.90 11.92 -1.69
C LEU A 26 -23.21 10.43 -1.60
N GLY A 27 -24.19 9.96 -2.36
CA GLY A 27 -24.42 8.54 -2.61
C GLY A 27 -23.53 8.06 -3.75
N ASN A 28 -22.97 6.87 -3.62
CA ASN A 28 -22.19 6.19 -4.66
C ASN A 28 -22.67 4.75 -4.80
N GLN A 29 -22.90 4.33 -6.03
CA GLN A 29 -23.22 2.94 -6.35
C GLN A 29 -22.03 2.29 -7.02
N ASN A 30 -21.18 1.67 -6.21
CA ASN A 30 -20.01 0.96 -6.69
C ASN A 30 -20.24 -0.55 -6.57
N THR A 31 -20.72 -1.16 -7.65
CA THR A 31 -20.91 -2.62 -7.72
C THR A 31 -20.16 -3.17 -8.91
N ASN A 32 -19.57 -4.36 -8.76
CA ASN A 32 -18.89 -5.06 -9.84
C ASN A 32 -19.84 -5.69 -10.86
N SER A 33 -21.15 -5.53 -10.66
CA SER A 33 -22.20 -6.07 -11.52
C SER A 33 -23.21 -4.99 -11.87
N TYR A 34 -23.62 -4.94 -13.14
CA TYR A 34 -24.70 -4.04 -13.59
C TYR A 34 -26.07 -4.40 -12.95
N TYR A 35 -26.24 -5.66 -12.56
CA TYR A 35 -27.48 -6.18 -11.97
C TYR A 35 -27.21 -6.97 -10.70
N PRO A 36 -26.73 -6.32 -9.63
CA PRO A 36 -26.31 -7.04 -8.40
C PRO A 36 -27.46 -7.70 -7.64
N MET A 37 -28.71 -7.35 -7.98
CA MET A 37 -29.92 -7.86 -7.34
C MET A 37 -30.55 -9.03 -8.10
N TYR A 38 -29.97 -9.47 -9.21
CA TYR A 38 -30.50 -10.56 -10.00
C TYR A 38 -29.67 -11.84 -9.81
N LEU A 39 -30.36 -12.95 -9.59
CA LEU A 39 -29.75 -14.28 -9.55
C LEU A 39 -29.57 -14.80 -10.97
N LEU A 40 -28.33 -14.96 -11.39
CA LEU A 40 -27.99 -15.59 -12.64
C LEU A 40 -27.61 -17.05 -12.41
N GLN A 41 -28.31 -17.96 -13.10
CA GLN A 41 -27.95 -19.35 -13.08
C GLN A 41 -27.02 -19.69 -14.25
N THR A 42 -25.86 -20.23 -13.92
CA THR A 42 -24.88 -20.62 -14.94
C THR A 42 -25.30 -21.97 -15.55
N VAL A 43 -25.50 -21.99 -16.86
CA VAL A 43 -25.73 -23.23 -17.62
C VAL A 43 -24.44 -23.63 -18.29
N LYS A 44 -24.00 -24.88 -18.08
CA LYS A 44 -22.79 -25.43 -18.69
C LYS A 44 -23.17 -26.56 -19.61
N PRO A 45 -23.15 -26.34 -20.94
CA PRO A 45 -23.31 -27.43 -21.93
C PRO A 45 -22.19 -28.45 -21.74
N ASN A 46 -22.54 -29.73 -21.80
CA ASN A 46 -21.60 -30.84 -21.59
C ASN A 46 -20.85 -30.80 -20.24
N GLY A 47 -21.38 -30.10 -19.24
CA GLY A 47 -20.78 -29.90 -17.94
C GLY A 47 -21.03 -30.98 -16.89
N GLY A 48 -21.84 -32.00 -17.21
CA GLY A 48 -22.11 -33.12 -16.29
C GLY A 48 -20.88 -33.95 -15.98
N SER A 49 -20.82 -34.48 -14.78
CA SER A 49 -19.76 -35.41 -14.34
C SER A 49 -20.00 -36.86 -14.77
N TRP A 50 -21.15 -37.17 -15.35
CA TRP A 50 -21.54 -38.48 -15.85
C TRP A 50 -21.89 -38.46 -17.34
N LEU A 51 -21.91 -39.62 -17.98
CA LEU A 51 -22.31 -39.77 -19.36
C LEU A 51 -23.78 -40.19 -19.45
N MET A 52 -24.49 -39.61 -20.42
CA MET A 52 -25.79 -40.08 -20.89
C MET A 52 -25.64 -40.55 -22.35
N GLY A 53 -25.51 -41.84 -22.54
CA GLY A 53 -25.02 -42.39 -23.82
C GLY A 53 -23.58 -41.92 -24.07
N ASP A 54 -23.31 -41.35 -25.23
CA ASP A 54 -21.98 -40.87 -25.64
C ASP A 54 -21.72 -39.38 -25.34
N SER A 55 -22.64 -38.71 -24.62
CA SER A 55 -22.52 -37.28 -24.33
C SER A 55 -22.66 -36.97 -22.84
N LYS A 56 -22.04 -35.88 -22.42
CA LYS A 56 -22.28 -35.30 -21.09
C LYS A 56 -23.52 -34.42 -21.12
N PRO A 57 -24.41 -34.54 -20.12
CA PRO A 57 -25.58 -33.67 -20.06
C PRO A 57 -25.23 -32.22 -19.81
N THR A 58 -26.08 -31.31 -20.27
CA THR A 58 -26.08 -29.91 -19.89
C THR A 58 -26.54 -29.81 -18.44
N VAL A 59 -25.77 -29.14 -17.61
CA VAL A 59 -26.07 -28.94 -16.19
C VAL A 59 -26.24 -27.48 -15.88
N ALA A 60 -27.11 -27.16 -14.95
CA ALA A 60 -27.26 -25.86 -14.38
C ALA A 60 -26.58 -25.83 -13.00
N GLY A 61 -25.74 -24.84 -12.78
CA GLY A 61 -25.13 -24.61 -11.47
C GLY A 61 -26.15 -24.04 -10.49
N MET A 62 -25.86 -24.17 -9.19
CA MET A 62 -26.62 -23.43 -8.18
C MET A 62 -26.42 -21.95 -8.40
N PRO A 63 -27.49 -21.12 -8.41
CA PRO A 63 -27.32 -19.67 -8.50
C PRO A 63 -26.57 -19.15 -7.26
N GLY A 64 -25.82 -18.06 -7.43
CA GLY A 64 -25.21 -17.36 -6.30
C GLY A 64 -26.27 -16.79 -5.34
N THR A 65 -25.81 -16.28 -4.21
CA THR A 65 -26.68 -15.56 -3.26
C THR A 65 -26.64 -14.06 -3.53
N ILE A 66 -27.72 -13.37 -3.26
CA ILE A 66 -27.82 -11.91 -3.28
C ILE A 66 -28.24 -11.41 -1.91
N SER A 67 -27.75 -10.22 -1.55
CA SER A 67 -28.21 -9.53 -0.34
C SER A 67 -29.44 -8.70 -0.67
N SER A 68 -30.52 -8.90 0.08
CA SER A 68 -31.73 -8.06 -0.02
C SER A 68 -31.53 -6.67 0.62
N SER A 69 -30.45 -6.49 1.37
CA SER A 69 -30.11 -5.25 2.08
C SER A 69 -29.01 -4.43 1.37
N LEU A 70 -28.65 -4.80 0.13
CA LEU A 70 -27.63 -4.06 -0.61
C LEU A 70 -28.14 -2.63 -0.91
N THR A 71 -27.36 -1.64 -0.52
CA THR A 71 -27.68 -0.22 -0.68
C THR A 71 -26.49 0.59 -1.19
N TRP A 72 -26.69 1.87 -1.40
CA TRP A 72 -25.66 2.80 -1.84
C TRP A 72 -24.63 3.04 -0.75
N GLU A 73 -23.37 3.19 -1.18
CA GLU A 73 -22.32 3.72 -0.33
C GLU A 73 -22.56 5.21 -0.07
N THR A 74 -22.25 5.66 1.13
CA THR A 74 -22.38 7.05 1.52
C THR A 74 -21.01 7.69 1.72
N VAL A 75 -20.68 8.71 0.93
CA VAL A 75 -19.45 9.49 1.07
C VAL A 75 -19.76 10.79 1.79
N GLN A 76 -19.27 10.94 3.01
CA GLN A 76 -19.33 12.17 3.80
C GLN A 76 -17.98 12.89 3.74
N SER A 77 -17.99 14.18 3.41
CA SER A 77 -16.78 14.98 3.34
C SER A 77 -16.92 16.25 4.15
N LEU A 78 -15.93 16.52 5.00
CA LEU A 78 -15.73 17.79 5.67
C LEU A 78 -14.42 18.39 5.14
N ASN A 79 -14.46 19.62 4.61
CA ASN A 79 -13.29 20.36 4.19
C ASN A 79 -13.22 21.69 4.95
N ILE A 80 -12.04 22.05 5.41
CA ILE A 80 -11.71 23.31 6.06
C ILE A 80 -10.46 23.86 5.38
N GLY A 81 -10.56 25.08 4.87
CA GLY A 81 -9.44 25.65 4.13
C GLY A 81 -9.45 27.19 4.15
N PHE A 82 -8.46 27.75 3.54
CA PHE A 82 -8.37 29.20 3.30
C PHE A 82 -7.64 29.52 1.99
N ASP A 83 -8.01 30.65 1.41
CA ASP A 83 -7.31 31.29 0.30
C ASP A 83 -6.67 32.57 0.83
N LEU A 84 -5.38 32.72 0.66
CA LEU A 84 -4.59 33.87 1.10
C LEU A 84 -3.88 34.50 -0.09
N GLY A 85 -4.16 35.79 -0.35
CA GLY A 85 -3.46 36.61 -1.32
C GLY A 85 -2.65 37.69 -0.59
N MET A 86 -1.38 37.82 -0.91
CA MET A 86 -0.46 38.76 -0.29
C MET A 86 0.34 39.56 -1.35
N PHE A 87 0.85 40.71 -0.92
CA PHE A 87 1.74 41.58 -1.70
C PHE A 87 1.13 41.93 -3.07
N ARG A 88 -0.14 42.39 -3.06
CA ARG A 88 -0.90 42.72 -4.27
C ARG A 88 -1.04 41.48 -5.20
N ASN A 89 -1.40 40.33 -4.64
CA ASN A 89 -1.54 39.03 -5.33
C ASN A 89 -0.25 38.49 -5.97
N ARG A 90 0.92 38.94 -5.55
CA ARG A 90 2.17 38.29 -5.97
C ARG A 90 2.31 36.93 -5.34
N LEU A 91 1.98 36.79 -4.05
CA LEU A 91 1.92 35.50 -3.35
C LEU A 91 0.46 35.10 -3.18
N ASN A 92 0.12 33.90 -3.67
CA ASN A 92 -1.17 33.29 -3.43
C ASN A 92 -0.94 31.92 -2.79
N ILE A 93 -1.66 31.64 -1.69
CA ILE A 93 -1.61 30.39 -0.96
C ILE A 93 -3.03 29.85 -0.81
N ASN A 94 -3.22 28.59 -1.16
CA ASN A 94 -4.42 27.83 -0.87
C ASN A 94 -4.06 26.67 0.05
N PHE A 95 -4.83 26.49 1.10
CA PHE A 95 -4.69 25.37 2.01
C PHE A 95 -6.03 24.75 2.28
N ASP A 96 -6.08 23.42 2.23
CA ASP A 96 -7.27 22.64 2.57
C ASP A 96 -6.88 21.45 3.46
N TYR A 97 -7.65 21.24 4.50
CA TYR A 97 -7.65 20.03 5.31
C TYR A 97 -8.99 19.34 5.15
N PHE A 98 -8.98 18.04 4.92
CA PHE A 98 -10.20 17.29 4.71
C PHE A 98 -10.27 15.99 5.52
N ILE A 99 -11.49 15.63 5.86
CA ILE A 99 -11.85 14.31 6.37
C ILE A 99 -12.96 13.77 5.48
N ARG A 100 -12.70 12.63 4.85
CA ARG A 100 -13.68 11.90 4.05
C ARG A 100 -13.96 10.56 4.71
N LYS A 101 -15.24 10.26 4.93
CA LYS A 101 -15.70 8.95 5.37
C LYS A 101 -16.53 8.33 4.26
N THR A 102 -16.17 7.12 3.86
CA THR A 102 -17.00 6.30 2.97
C THR A 102 -17.61 5.22 3.83
N LEU A 103 -18.92 5.31 4.01
CA LEU A 103 -19.71 4.43 4.87
C LEU A 103 -20.51 3.46 4.03
N ASP A 104 -20.78 2.30 4.60
CA ASP A 104 -21.61 1.27 3.99
C ASP A 104 -21.09 0.84 2.62
N MET A 105 -19.76 0.77 2.45
CA MET A 105 -19.13 0.20 1.26
C MET A 105 -19.49 -1.27 1.13
N VAL A 106 -19.68 -1.70 -0.11
CA VAL A 106 -19.89 -3.13 -0.41
C VAL A 106 -18.59 -3.88 -0.16
N GLY A 107 -18.57 -4.61 0.93
CA GLY A 107 -17.46 -5.46 1.35
C GLY A 107 -17.71 -6.94 1.09
N PRO A 108 -16.76 -7.81 1.45
CA PRO A 108 -16.92 -9.25 1.31
C PRO A 108 -18.05 -9.76 2.20
N ALA A 109 -18.53 -10.94 1.86
CA ALA A 109 -19.47 -11.66 2.70
C ALA A 109 -18.88 -11.90 4.10
N SER A 110 -19.72 -11.82 5.12
CA SER A 110 -19.34 -12.30 6.46
C SER A 110 -19.02 -13.78 6.41
N GLU A 111 -18.00 -14.20 7.12
CA GLU A 111 -17.65 -15.62 7.23
C GLU A 111 -18.80 -16.38 7.91
N VAL A 112 -19.17 -17.49 7.31
CA VAL A 112 -20.15 -18.44 7.86
C VAL A 112 -19.54 -19.84 7.91
N ALA A 113 -20.06 -20.67 8.78
CA ALA A 113 -19.60 -22.03 8.89
C ALA A 113 -19.71 -22.77 7.52
N SER A 114 -18.70 -23.56 7.18
CA SER A 114 -18.61 -24.30 5.89
C SER A 114 -19.80 -25.23 5.63
N ILE A 115 -20.50 -25.66 6.67
CA ILE A 115 -21.71 -26.45 6.57
C ILE A 115 -22.86 -25.75 5.83
N TYR A 116 -22.78 -24.42 5.68
CA TYR A 116 -23.79 -23.65 4.95
C TYR A 116 -23.81 -23.98 3.45
N GLY A 117 -22.70 -24.47 2.90
CA GLY A 117 -22.61 -25.02 1.54
C GLY A 117 -22.74 -24.00 0.40
N ILE A 118 -23.04 -22.75 0.69
CA ILE A 118 -23.16 -21.65 -0.28
C ILE A 118 -22.38 -20.45 0.22
N GLY A 119 -21.69 -19.76 -0.69
CA GLY A 119 -21.06 -18.47 -0.36
C GLY A 119 -22.10 -17.41 -0.01
N MET A 120 -21.89 -16.70 1.08
CA MET A 120 -22.73 -15.56 1.46
C MET A 120 -22.58 -14.41 0.47
N PRO A 121 -23.62 -13.59 0.24
CA PRO A 121 -23.53 -12.46 -0.64
C PRO A 121 -22.71 -11.33 -0.01
N ALA A 122 -22.07 -10.49 -0.84
CA ALA A 122 -21.51 -9.22 -0.40
C ALA A 122 -22.58 -8.36 0.27
N SER A 123 -22.17 -7.56 1.23
CA SER A 123 -23.05 -6.69 1.98
C SER A 123 -22.38 -5.33 2.26
N ASN A 124 -23.17 -4.34 2.66
CA ASN A 124 -22.67 -3.01 3.04
C ASN A 124 -22.10 -3.06 4.48
N ASN A 125 -20.87 -3.54 4.64
CA ASN A 125 -20.26 -3.86 5.92
C ASN A 125 -18.86 -3.28 6.11
N THR A 126 -18.42 -2.40 5.21
CA THR A 126 -17.08 -1.84 5.21
C THR A 126 -17.14 -0.31 5.25
N ASP A 127 -16.38 0.30 6.16
CA ASP A 127 -16.24 1.75 6.26
C ASP A 127 -14.76 2.15 6.17
N LEU A 128 -14.51 3.25 5.46
CA LEU A 128 -13.18 3.80 5.26
C LEU A 128 -13.16 5.27 5.65
N ARG A 129 -12.10 5.70 6.32
CA ARG A 129 -11.85 7.10 6.65
C ARG A 129 -10.52 7.58 6.09
N THR A 130 -10.57 8.63 5.28
CA THR A 130 -9.39 9.31 4.76
C THR A 130 -9.27 10.69 5.39
N LYS A 131 -8.08 11.01 5.90
CA LYS A 131 -7.71 12.35 6.37
C LYS A 131 -6.55 12.85 5.53
N GLY A 132 -6.59 14.10 5.14
CA GLY A 132 -5.51 14.67 4.33
C GLY A 132 -5.50 16.18 4.38
N TRP A 133 -4.44 16.72 3.81
CA TRP A 133 -4.27 18.15 3.59
C TRP A 133 -3.61 18.41 2.24
N GLU A 134 -3.89 19.56 1.69
CA GLU A 134 -3.35 20.05 0.44
C GLU A 134 -2.92 21.49 0.61
N VAL A 135 -1.77 21.84 0.06
CA VAL A 135 -1.27 23.20 0.00
C VAL A 135 -0.81 23.51 -1.42
N ALA A 136 -1.18 24.67 -1.91
CA ALA A 136 -0.65 25.24 -3.15
C ALA A 136 -0.20 26.68 -2.86
N ALA A 137 1.01 27.02 -3.30
CA ALA A 137 1.56 28.34 -3.18
C ALA A 137 2.09 28.80 -4.54
N SER A 138 1.82 30.02 -4.93
CA SER A 138 2.35 30.60 -6.17
C SER A 138 2.86 32.00 -5.93
N TRP A 139 4.05 32.26 -6.43
CA TRP A 139 4.65 33.58 -6.46
C TRP A 139 4.81 34.05 -7.90
N ARG A 140 4.41 35.28 -8.20
CA ARG A 140 4.58 35.93 -9.50
C ARG A 140 5.11 37.33 -9.30
N ASP A 141 6.21 37.68 -9.97
CA ASP A 141 6.76 39.01 -9.90
C ASP A 141 7.55 39.35 -11.17
N ARG A 142 8.06 40.57 -11.21
CA ARG A 142 8.85 41.09 -12.31
C ARG A 142 10.08 41.81 -11.81
N ILE A 143 11.24 41.49 -12.38
CA ILE A 143 12.51 42.19 -12.13
C ILE A 143 12.99 42.82 -13.44
N GLY A 144 12.87 44.13 -13.56
CA GLY A 144 13.20 44.81 -14.79
C GLY A 144 12.32 44.37 -15.99
N GLN A 145 12.91 43.67 -16.94
CA GLN A 145 12.19 43.11 -18.12
C GLN A 145 11.93 41.60 -18.01
N VAL A 146 12.26 40.98 -16.89
CA VAL A 146 12.08 39.56 -16.66
C VAL A 146 10.83 39.34 -15.81
N ASN A 147 9.83 38.68 -16.34
CA ASN A 147 8.71 38.15 -15.59
C ASN A 147 9.07 36.75 -15.11
N TYR A 148 8.76 36.41 -13.86
CA TYR A 148 8.98 35.06 -13.35
C TYR A 148 7.83 34.60 -12.45
N ASN A 149 7.63 33.31 -12.44
CA ASN A 149 6.68 32.64 -11.54
C ASN A 149 7.29 31.39 -10.93
N ILE A 150 6.92 31.16 -9.68
CA ILE A 150 7.25 29.95 -8.94
C ILE A 150 5.95 29.41 -8.38
N GLY A 151 5.62 28.18 -8.71
CA GLY A 151 4.49 27.43 -8.18
C GLY A 151 4.97 26.24 -7.36
N PHE A 152 4.35 25.99 -6.22
CA PHE A 152 4.59 24.82 -5.39
C PHE A 152 3.25 24.26 -4.95
N ASN A 153 3.09 22.94 -5.05
CA ASN A 153 1.97 22.23 -4.46
C ASN A 153 2.46 20.99 -3.71
N MET A 154 1.77 20.66 -2.64
CA MET A 154 2.02 19.44 -1.88
C MET A 154 0.70 18.93 -1.30
N ALA A 155 0.51 17.62 -1.34
CA ALA A 155 -0.63 16.94 -0.74
C ALA A 155 -0.20 15.69 0.00
N ASP A 156 -0.87 15.43 1.12
CA ASP A 156 -0.69 14.20 1.87
C ASP A 156 -2.02 13.71 2.40
N SER A 157 -2.22 12.39 2.35
CA SER A 157 -3.43 11.77 2.90
C SER A 157 -3.15 10.38 3.43
N ARG A 158 -3.91 10.00 4.47
CA ARG A 158 -3.88 8.66 5.08
C ARG A 158 -5.29 8.12 5.15
N SER A 159 -5.46 6.87 4.77
CA SER A 159 -6.74 6.15 4.81
C SER A 159 -6.69 5.03 5.83
N PHE A 160 -7.75 4.93 6.62
CA PHE A 160 -7.89 3.95 7.69
C PHE A 160 -9.21 3.18 7.52
N VAL A 161 -9.16 1.90 7.82
CA VAL A 161 -10.34 1.03 7.85
C VAL A 161 -11.06 1.24 9.17
N ASP A 162 -12.25 1.85 9.13
CA ASP A 162 -13.05 2.07 10.34
C ASP A 162 -13.92 0.84 10.68
N LYS A 163 -14.35 0.08 9.66
CA LYS A 163 -15.13 -1.15 9.80
C LYS A 163 -14.81 -2.13 8.69
N TYR A 164 -14.66 -3.39 9.02
CA TYR A 164 -14.47 -4.50 8.08
C TYR A 164 -14.88 -5.83 8.72
N PRO A 165 -15.47 -6.78 7.98
CA PRO A 165 -15.90 -8.08 8.52
C PRO A 165 -14.69 -9.03 8.68
N ASN A 166 -13.92 -8.83 9.74
CA ASN A 166 -12.77 -9.63 10.13
C ASN A 166 -12.75 -9.76 11.66
N GLU A 167 -13.62 -10.61 12.20
CA GLU A 167 -13.76 -10.81 13.64
C GLU A 167 -12.54 -11.51 14.25
N SER A 168 -11.89 -12.39 13.47
CA SER A 168 -10.64 -13.06 13.87
C SER A 168 -9.43 -12.13 13.91
N LYS A 169 -9.56 -10.90 13.40
CA LYS A 169 -8.46 -9.93 13.22
C LYS A 169 -7.29 -10.48 12.40
N SER A 170 -7.56 -11.38 11.45
CA SER A 170 -6.56 -11.98 10.58
C SER A 170 -5.80 -10.92 9.79
N LEU A 171 -4.48 -11.08 9.68
CA LEU A 171 -3.62 -10.23 8.86
C LEU A 171 -3.67 -10.55 7.35
N ASN A 172 -4.38 -11.60 6.96
CA ASN A 172 -4.58 -11.95 5.56
C ASN A 172 -5.58 -11.05 4.83
N THR A 173 -6.32 -10.24 5.57
CA THR A 173 -7.32 -9.31 5.04
C THR A 173 -7.31 -8.01 5.83
N TYR A 174 -8.16 -7.05 5.45
CA TYR A 174 -8.25 -5.79 6.19
C TYR A 174 -8.82 -6.01 7.60
N TYR A 175 -8.38 -5.17 8.53
CA TYR A 175 -8.86 -5.16 9.92
C TYR A 175 -9.15 -3.73 10.37
N LYS A 176 -9.95 -3.59 11.42
CA LYS A 176 -10.30 -2.29 11.98
C LYS A 176 -9.05 -1.51 12.42
N ASP A 177 -9.03 -0.21 12.15
CA ASP A 177 -7.94 0.74 12.42
C ASP A 177 -6.66 0.53 11.58
N GLN A 178 -6.67 -0.42 10.63
CA GLN A 178 -5.56 -0.58 9.69
C GLN A 178 -5.40 0.67 8.82
N GLU A 179 -4.17 1.17 8.72
CA GLU A 179 -3.81 2.13 7.67
C GLU A 179 -3.65 1.40 6.34
N LEU A 180 -4.29 1.88 5.29
CA LEU A 180 -4.14 1.30 3.95
C LEU A 180 -2.69 1.40 3.49
N GLY A 181 -2.22 0.33 2.87
CA GLY A 181 -0.85 0.23 2.39
C GLY A 181 0.17 -0.19 3.47
N ALA A 182 -0.25 -0.41 4.73
CA ALA A 182 0.64 -0.92 5.77
C ALA A 182 1.26 -2.27 5.34
N ILE A 183 2.57 -2.38 5.51
CA ILE A 183 3.37 -3.56 5.16
C ILE A 183 3.79 -4.23 6.45
N TRP A 184 3.23 -5.41 6.71
CA TRP A 184 3.67 -6.28 7.80
C TRP A 184 4.87 -7.11 7.36
N GLY A 185 5.88 -7.20 8.20
CA GLY A 185 7.09 -7.96 7.88
C GLY A 185 7.99 -8.18 9.09
N TYR A 186 8.98 -9.02 8.87
CA TYR A 186 10.01 -9.34 9.85
C TYR A 186 11.07 -8.25 9.91
N VAL A 187 11.71 -8.12 11.07
CA VAL A 187 12.91 -7.30 11.23
C VAL A 187 14.13 -8.18 10.99
N THR A 188 14.97 -7.79 10.05
CA THR A 188 16.18 -8.53 9.72
C THR A 188 17.33 -8.10 10.61
N HIS A 189 17.95 -9.05 11.30
CA HIS A 189 19.21 -8.84 12.00
C HIS A 189 20.39 -8.81 11.02
N GLY A 190 20.42 -9.74 10.05
CA GLY A 190 21.45 -9.83 9.02
C GLY A 190 21.38 -11.13 8.24
N ILE A 191 22.38 -11.34 7.37
CA ILE A 191 22.66 -12.64 6.74
C ILE A 191 23.79 -13.28 7.53
N ALA A 192 23.62 -14.52 7.99
CA ALA A 192 24.66 -15.25 8.71
C ALA A 192 25.89 -15.47 7.81
N LYS A 193 27.04 -14.96 8.22
CA LYS A 193 28.30 -15.03 7.44
C LYS A 193 29.03 -16.36 7.58
N SER A 194 28.66 -17.13 8.62
CA SER A 194 29.24 -18.45 8.88
C SER A 194 28.24 -19.36 9.58
N GLN A 195 28.48 -20.66 9.51
CA GLN A 195 27.67 -21.64 10.25
C GLN A 195 27.71 -21.39 11.76
N SER A 196 28.84 -20.98 12.32
CA SER A 196 28.97 -20.68 13.76
C SER A 196 28.12 -19.48 14.18
N GLU A 197 27.98 -18.47 13.33
CA GLU A 197 27.09 -17.31 13.61
C GLU A 197 25.63 -17.75 13.59
N MET A 198 25.23 -18.57 12.62
CA MET A 198 23.87 -19.12 12.58
C MET A 198 23.57 -20.02 13.78
N ASP A 199 24.52 -20.88 14.17
CA ASP A 199 24.37 -21.77 15.32
C ASP A 199 24.24 -20.98 16.64
N GLU A 200 24.94 -19.86 16.77
CA GLU A 200 24.83 -18.98 17.93
C GLU A 200 23.46 -18.29 17.95
N TRP A 201 23.01 -17.73 16.81
CA TRP A 201 21.71 -17.07 16.69
C TRP A 201 20.55 -18.05 16.97
N THR A 202 20.61 -19.30 16.48
CA THR A 202 19.57 -20.31 16.66
C THR A 202 19.41 -20.81 18.08
N LYS A 203 20.36 -20.55 18.99
CA LYS A 203 20.21 -20.90 20.40
C LYS A 203 19.05 -20.19 21.08
N ASP A 204 18.82 -18.95 20.68
CA ASP A 204 17.77 -18.09 21.23
C ASP A 204 16.68 -17.72 20.21
N ASN A 205 16.82 -18.18 18.96
CA ASN A 205 15.91 -17.87 17.88
C ASN A 205 15.68 -19.13 17.03
N ASN A 206 14.67 -19.90 17.36
CA ASN A 206 14.36 -21.12 16.62
C ASN A 206 13.43 -20.78 15.43
N PRO A 207 13.89 -20.77 14.17
CA PRO A 207 13.00 -20.49 13.05
C PRO A 207 11.99 -21.60 12.83
N SER A 208 10.74 -21.24 12.76
CA SER A 208 9.61 -22.14 12.45
C SER A 208 9.85 -22.86 11.13
N GLY A 209 9.70 -24.18 11.15
CA GLY A 209 10.04 -25.03 9.98
C GLY A 209 11.54 -25.42 9.90
N GLY A 210 12.26 -25.20 10.90
CA GLY A 210 13.60 -25.28 11.40
C GLY A 210 14.61 -26.27 10.86
N SER A 211 14.36 -27.13 9.91
CA SER A 211 15.45 -27.94 9.32
C SER A 211 16.04 -27.21 8.11
N GLY A 212 17.34 -26.96 8.17
CA GLY A 212 18.13 -26.47 7.03
C GLY A 212 18.46 -24.98 7.06
N TRP A 213 18.37 -24.30 8.19
CA TRP A 213 18.97 -23.01 8.41
C TRP A 213 20.47 -23.12 8.57
N GLY A 214 21.20 -22.26 7.88
CA GLY A 214 22.65 -22.32 7.89
C GLY A 214 23.29 -20.99 7.45
N GLU A 215 24.60 -21.03 7.29
CA GLU A 215 25.31 -19.88 6.76
C GLU A 215 24.70 -19.38 5.44
N GLY A 216 24.58 -18.06 5.32
CA GLY A 216 23.98 -17.42 4.16
C GLY A 216 22.46 -17.24 4.24
N ASP A 217 21.80 -17.76 5.25
CA ASP A 217 20.38 -17.50 5.53
C ASP A 217 20.19 -16.22 6.34
N ILE A 218 18.97 -15.65 6.27
CA ILE A 218 18.62 -14.42 6.97
C ILE A 218 18.27 -14.73 8.42
N MET A 219 18.87 -14.00 9.34
CA MET A 219 18.52 -14.00 10.75
C MET A 219 17.47 -12.91 11.01
N PHE A 220 16.36 -13.27 11.63
CA PHE A 220 15.28 -12.34 12.01
C PHE A 220 15.34 -12.04 13.51
N GLU A 221 14.74 -10.90 13.91
CA GLU A 221 14.58 -10.56 15.32
C GLU A 221 13.36 -11.28 15.92
N ASP A 222 13.52 -11.90 17.06
CA ASP A 222 12.44 -12.36 17.92
C ASP A 222 11.81 -11.13 18.61
N LEU A 223 10.61 -10.76 18.17
CA LEU A 223 9.94 -9.55 18.64
C LEU A 223 9.03 -9.79 19.84
N ASN A 224 8.55 -11.02 20.03
CA ASN A 224 7.65 -11.37 21.12
C ASN A 224 8.39 -12.03 22.30
N GLY A 225 9.64 -12.47 22.12
CA GLY A 225 10.49 -13.04 23.16
C GLY A 225 10.21 -14.51 23.46
N ASP A 226 9.55 -15.22 22.56
CA ASP A 226 9.19 -16.64 22.75
C ASP A 226 10.28 -17.61 22.24
N LYS A 227 11.35 -17.07 21.65
CA LYS A 227 12.48 -17.78 21.04
C LYS A 227 12.12 -18.63 19.83
N VAL A 228 10.99 -18.33 19.16
CA VAL A 228 10.54 -19.04 17.97
C VAL A 228 10.16 -18.05 16.87
N ILE A 229 10.96 -17.91 15.84
CA ILE A 229 10.67 -17.03 14.70
C ILE A 229 9.51 -17.59 13.87
N ASN A 230 8.34 -16.95 13.96
CA ASN A 230 7.13 -17.40 13.29
C ASN A 230 6.13 -16.27 13.00
N GLU A 231 4.98 -16.61 12.43
CA GLU A 231 3.88 -15.69 12.14
C GLU A 231 2.84 -15.60 13.28
N GLY A 232 3.06 -16.29 14.39
CA GLY A 232 2.08 -16.43 15.47
C GLY A 232 0.77 -17.01 14.95
N ALA A 233 -0.34 -16.53 15.48
CA ALA A 233 -1.67 -16.87 14.97
C ALA A 233 -2.04 -16.12 13.68
N ASN A 234 -1.14 -15.32 13.13
CA ASN A 234 -1.37 -14.45 11.98
C ASN A 234 -2.54 -13.48 12.17
N THR A 235 -2.64 -12.92 13.36
CA THR A 235 -3.66 -11.93 13.73
C THR A 235 -3.01 -10.64 14.24
N VAL A 236 -3.81 -9.58 14.36
CA VAL A 236 -3.35 -8.30 14.94
C VAL A 236 -2.90 -8.47 16.40
N ASP A 237 -3.58 -9.34 17.16
CA ASP A 237 -3.29 -9.58 18.57
C ASP A 237 -2.11 -10.54 18.76
N ASP A 238 -1.82 -11.38 17.78
CA ASP A 238 -0.68 -12.30 17.76
C ASP A 238 -0.08 -12.38 16.34
N PRO A 239 0.74 -11.39 15.95
CA PRO A 239 1.42 -11.35 14.67
C PRO A 239 2.71 -12.18 14.61
N GLY A 240 3.08 -12.86 15.70
CA GLY A 240 4.39 -13.47 15.87
C GLY A 240 5.50 -12.41 15.85
N ASP A 241 6.58 -12.66 15.10
CA ASP A 241 7.72 -11.77 15.00
C ASP A 241 7.60 -10.72 13.87
N ARG A 242 6.37 -10.38 13.50
CA ARG A 242 6.11 -9.36 12.50
C ARG A 242 5.60 -8.09 13.14
N LYS A 243 5.97 -6.97 12.52
CA LYS A 243 5.42 -5.64 12.81
C LYS A 243 5.19 -4.87 11.50
N ILE A 244 4.53 -3.73 11.59
CA ILE A 244 4.44 -2.82 10.44
C ILE A 244 5.82 -2.22 10.21
N ILE A 245 6.46 -2.58 9.09
CA ILE A 245 7.81 -2.16 8.71
C ILE A 245 7.80 -1.01 7.69
N GLY A 246 6.67 -0.74 7.05
CA GLY A 246 6.55 0.31 6.05
C GLY A 246 5.12 0.55 5.61
N ASN A 247 4.97 1.46 4.64
CA ASN A 247 3.68 1.75 4.00
C ASN A 247 3.87 2.02 2.50
N SER A 248 3.12 1.31 1.68
CA SER A 248 3.20 1.40 0.21
C SER A 248 2.45 2.60 -0.38
N THR A 249 1.66 3.30 0.42
CA THR A 249 0.91 4.48 -0.03
C THR A 249 1.87 5.64 -0.29
N PRO A 250 1.82 6.28 -1.48
CA PRO A 250 2.61 7.47 -1.74
C PRO A 250 2.22 8.62 -0.81
N ARG A 251 3.19 9.16 -0.08
CA ARG A 251 3.02 10.25 0.89
C ARG A 251 3.78 11.48 0.44
N PHE A 252 3.27 12.67 0.80
CA PHE A 252 3.87 13.95 0.46
C PHE A 252 4.15 14.07 -1.04
N ARG A 253 3.07 13.94 -1.84
CA ARG A 253 3.14 14.16 -3.28
C ARG A 253 3.28 15.65 -3.53
N PHE A 254 4.29 16.04 -4.28
CA PHE A 254 4.59 17.45 -4.52
C PHE A 254 4.83 17.75 -6.00
N GLY A 255 4.63 19.00 -6.37
CA GLY A 255 4.99 19.57 -7.65
C GLY A 255 5.64 20.93 -7.45
N LEU A 256 6.59 21.27 -8.31
CA LEU A 256 7.27 22.55 -8.38
C LEU A 256 7.28 23.04 -9.83
N ASP A 257 6.72 24.22 -10.05
CA ASP A 257 6.67 24.89 -11.34
C ASP A 257 7.56 26.13 -11.31
N LEU A 258 8.41 26.29 -12.30
CA LEU A 258 9.20 27.49 -12.52
C LEU A 258 8.94 28.01 -13.93
N GLY A 259 8.71 29.31 -14.05
CA GLY A 259 8.56 29.98 -15.33
C GLY A 259 9.32 31.30 -15.35
N VAL A 260 9.98 31.59 -16.46
CA VAL A 260 10.70 32.84 -16.71
C VAL A 260 10.42 33.30 -18.14
N GLU A 261 10.06 34.57 -18.29
CA GLU A 261 9.83 35.20 -19.58
C GLU A 261 10.71 36.45 -19.71
N TRP A 262 11.43 36.54 -20.80
CA TRP A 262 12.31 37.67 -21.09
C TRP A 262 12.35 37.99 -22.59
N LYS A 263 11.92 39.19 -22.97
CA LYS A 263 11.97 39.70 -24.36
C LYS A 263 11.43 38.76 -25.42
N GLY A 264 10.33 38.05 -25.16
CA GLY A 264 9.71 37.12 -26.08
C GLY A 264 10.32 35.72 -26.09
N ILE A 265 11.25 35.44 -25.19
CA ILE A 265 11.76 34.11 -24.88
C ILE A 265 11.14 33.67 -23.56
N ASP A 266 10.51 32.50 -23.55
CA ASP A 266 9.95 31.89 -22.36
C ASP A 266 10.66 30.56 -22.06
N PHE A 267 10.86 30.31 -20.75
CA PHE A 267 11.38 29.06 -20.21
C PHE A 267 10.46 28.58 -19.12
N SER A 268 10.08 27.32 -19.18
CA SER A 268 9.29 26.67 -18.13
C SER A 268 9.90 25.35 -17.73
N MET A 269 9.79 25.02 -16.45
CA MET A 269 10.27 23.76 -15.88
C MET A 269 9.27 23.29 -14.83
N PHE A 270 9.01 21.97 -14.83
CA PHE A 270 8.13 21.32 -13.89
C PHE A 270 8.80 20.11 -13.30
N TRP A 271 8.70 19.97 -11.98
CA TRP A 271 9.08 18.76 -11.25
C TRP A 271 7.89 18.24 -10.47
N GLN A 272 7.81 16.92 -10.38
CA GLN A 272 6.88 16.24 -9.49
C GLN A 272 7.59 15.10 -8.78
N GLY A 273 7.11 14.76 -7.59
CA GLY A 273 7.70 13.68 -6.84
C GLY A 273 6.83 13.19 -5.69
N VAL A 274 7.32 12.13 -5.08
CA VAL A 274 6.78 11.50 -3.88
C VAL A 274 7.90 11.44 -2.86
N ALA A 275 7.73 12.10 -1.70
CA ALA A 275 8.82 12.20 -0.73
C ALA A 275 8.94 10.96 0.19
N LYS A 276 7.87 10.16 0.31
CA LYS A 276 7.90 8.94 1.11
C LYS A 276 7.00 7.87 0.51
N ARG A 277 7.55 6.70 0.28
CA ARG A 277 6.85 5.48 -0.09
C ARG A 277 7.76 4.29 0.18
N ASP A 278 7.24 3.23 0.77
CA ASP A 278 7.96 1.97 0.92
C ASP A 278 7.44 0.99 -0.11
N LEU A 279 8.35 0.23 -0.74
CA LEU A 279 8.02 -0.77 -1.75
C LEU A 279 8.60 -2.11 -1.34
N TRP A 280 7.76 -3.12 -1.30
CA TRP A 280 8.18 -4.51 -1.26
C TRP A 280 8.20 -5.06 -2.68
N LEU A 281 9.37 -5.46 -3.14
CA LEU A 281 9.54 -6.12 -4.42
C LEU A 281 9.56 -7.63 -4.19
N ASP A 282 8.76 -8.33 -4.95
CA ASP A 282 8.62 -9.78 -4.86
C ASP A 282 8.70 -10.44 -6.23
N GLY A 283 8.72 -11.78 -6.22
CA GLY A 283 8.71 -12.59 -7.42
C GLY A 283 10.10 -12.88 -8.04
N PRO A 284 10.10 -13.67 -9.11
CA PRO A 284 11.34 -14.18 -9.73
C PRO A 284 12.27 -13.09 -10.25
N MET A 285 11.75 -11.94 -10.65
CA MET A 285 12.58 -10.82 -11.13
C MET A 285 13.43 -10.20 -10.02
N PHE A 286 12.96 -10.23 -8.77
CA PHE A 286 13.72 -9.73 -7.63
C PHE A 286 14.57 -10.80 -6.97
N TRP A 287 14.02 -12.00 -6.76
CA TRP A 287 14.66 -13.08 -6.03
C TRP A 287 15.50 -14.02 -6.91
N GLY A 288 15.39 -13.94 -8.23
CA GLY A 288 16.04 -14.85 -9.13
C GLY A 288 15.38 -16.24 -9.13
N ILE A 289 16.11 -17.25 -8.67
CA ILE A 289 15.66 -18.65 -8.66
C ILE A 289 14.59 -18.85 -7.56
N SER A 290 13.37 -18.43 -7.82
CA SER A 290 12.24 -18.54 -6.85
C SER A 290 11.04 -19.28 -7.41
N GLY A 291 11.02 -19.59 -8.69
CA GLY A 291 9.87 -20.19 -9.38
C GLY A 291 9.96 -21.71 -9.61
N GLY A 292 10.99 -22.37 -9.06
CA GLY A 292 11.25 -23.79 -9.28
C GLY A 292 12.14 -24.05 -10.50
N GLU A 293 12.50 -25.31 -10.76
CA GLU A 293 13.53 -25.71 -11.73
C GLU A 293 13.28 -25.22 -13.15
N TRP A 294 12.04 -25.12 -13.57
CA TRP A 294 11.66 -24.89 -14.96
C TRP A 294 11.37 -23.42 -15.31
N GLN A 295 11.25 -22.55 -14.33
CA GLN A 295 10.77 -21.18 -14.52
C GLN A 295 11.70 -20.12 -13.94
N SER A 296 12.80 -20.51 -13.33
CA SER A 296 13.72 -19.58 -12.67
C SER A 296 14.76 -19.06 -13.63
N THR A 297 14.88 -17.75 -13.72
CA THR A 297 15.92 -17.06 -14.51
C THR A 297 16.70 -16.15 -13.58
N GLY A 298 18.02 -16.31 -13.54
CA GLY A 298 18.91 -15.38 -12.85
C GLY A 298 19.25 -14.18 -13.74
N LEU A 299 19.27 -13.00 -13.17
CA LEU A 299 19.83 -11.80 -13.76
C LEU A 299 21.26 -11.59 -13.25
N LYS A 300 22.02 -10.69 -13.89
CA LYS A 300 23.39 -10.39 -13.47
C LYS A 300 23.47 -9.91 -12.02
N GLU A 301 22.47 -9.15 -11.59
CA GLU A 301 22.36 -8.62 -10.23
C GLU A 301 22.25 -9.73 -9.19
N HIS A 302 21.65 -10.87 -9.54
CA HIS A 302 21.53 -12.02 -8.65
C HIS A 302 22.86 -12.72 -8.38
N LEU A 303 23.93 -12.41 -9.11
CA LEU A 303 25.27 -12.91 -8.81
C LEU A 303 25.82 -12.39 -7.49
N ASP A 304 25.21 -11.34 -6.91
CA ASP A 304 25.50 -10.85 -5.57
C ASP A 304 24.73 -11.64 -4.49
N TYR A 305 24.74 -12.96 -4.59
CA TYR A 305 24.20 -13.87 -3.57
C TYR A 305 25.32 -14.39 -2.65
N TYR A 306 24.94 -14.81 -1.46
CA TYR A 306 25.86 -15.36 -0.47
C TYR A 306 26.58 -16.62 -1.00
N ARG A 307 27.91 -16.65 -0.89
CA ARG A 307 28.77 -17.79 -1.15
C ARG A 307 29.82 -17.91 -0.05
N PRO A 308 29.94 -19.10 0.59
CA PRO A 308 30.88 -19.29 1.69
C PRO A 308 32.33 -19.24 1.21
N GLU A 309 33.26 -19.07 2.16
CA GLU A 309 34.70 -19.01 1.90
C GLU A 309 35.25 -20.27 1.18
N ASN A 310 34.69 -21.43 1.47
CA ASN A 310 35.05 -22.71 0.89
C ASN A 310 34.25 -23.06 -0.38
N THR A 311 33.63 -22.08 -1.02
CA THR A 311 32.81 -22.32 -2.21
C THR A 311 33.60 -22.89 -3.37
N THR A 312 32.97 -23.78 -4.13
CA THR A 312 33.49 -24.27 -5.43
C THR A 312 32.97 -23.46 -6.62
N SER A 313 32.23 -22.39 -6.36
CA SER A 313 31.68 -21.52 -7.41
C SER A 313 32.81 -20.84 -8.18
N VAL A 314 32.66 -20.76 -9.50
CA VAL A 314 33.58 -20.03 -10.40
C VAL A 314 33.62 -18.51 -10.10
N PHE A 315 32.64 -18.00 -9.39
CA PHE A 315 32.53 -16.58 -8.96
C PHE A 315 33.25 -16.29 -7.63
N GLY A 316 33.85 -17.33 -6.99
CA GLY A 316 34.53 -17.19 -5.69
C GLY A 316 33.58 -16.90 -4.52
N PRO A 317 34.14 -16.71 -3.30
CA PRO A 317 33.35 -16.44 -2.10
C PRO A 317 32.71 -15.03 -2.12
N ASN A 318 31.56 -14.88 -1.45
CA ASN A 318 30.88 -13.61 -1.23
C ASN A 318 30.08 -13.65 0.08
N THR A 319 30.75 -13.39 1.19
CA THR A 319 30.13 -13.41 2.54
C THR A 319 29.46 -12.10 2.93
N ASN A 320 29.64 -11.03 2.13
CA ASN A 320 28.97 -9.74 2.29
C ASN A 320 27.91 -9.48 1.22
N ALA A 321 27.27 -10.52 0.74
CA ALA A 321 26.28 -10.47 -0.33
C ALA A 321 25.06 -9.61 -0.01
N TYR A 322 24.46 -9.02 -1.03
CA TYR A 322 23.16 -8.37 -0.93
C TYR A 322 22.06 -9.41 -0.73
N PHE A 323 22.02 -10.47 -1.58
CA PHE A 323 21.05 -11.55 -1.48
C PHE A 323 21.52 -12.68 -0.57
N PRO A 324 20.60 -13.38 0.13
CA PRO A 324 20.94 -14.55 0.92
C PRO A 324 21.38 -15.70 0.03
N LYS A 325 21.71 -16.82 0.63
CA LYS A 325 21.95 -18.07 -0.09
C LYS A 325 20.72 -18.45 -0.91
N MET A 326 20.93 -18.75 -2.17
CA MET A 326 19.83 -19.07 -3.09
C MET A 326 19.34 -20.51 -2.92
N TYR A 327 18.03 -20.64 -2.78
CA TYR A 327 17.32 -21.92 -2.74
C TYR A 327 16.16 -21.90 -3.73
N MET A 328 15.92 -23.04 -4.37
CA MET A 328 14.84 -23.17 -5.35
C MET A 328 13.43 -23.11 -4.75
N SER A 329 13.28 -23.42 -3.46
CA SER A 329 11.99 -23.49 -2.77
C SER A 329 11.99 -22.90 -1.38
N LYS A 330 13.03 -22.17 -1.01
CA LYS A 330 13.14 -21.62 0.34
C LYS A 330 12.41 -20.29 0.43
N ASP A 331 11.30 -20.29 1.06
CA ASP A 331 10.41 -19.12 1.14
C ASP A 331 10.74 -18.18 2.32
N MET A 332 11.37 -18.68 3.39
CA MET A 332 11.60 -17.88 4.59
C MET A 332 12.55 -16.70 4.36
N ASN A 333 13.63 -16.89 3.57
CA ASN A 333 14.52 -15.80 3.18
C ASN A 333 13.83 -14.75 2.29
N GLN A 334 12.72 -15.12 1.66
CA GLN A 334 11.94 -14.27 0.75
C GLN A 334 10.72 -13.64 1.43
N LYS A 335 10.49 -13.89 2.72
CA LYS A 335 9.41 -13.24 3.47
C LYS A 335 9.60 -11.74 3.55
N VAL A 336 8.50 -11.03 3.63
CA VAL A 336 8.49 -9.56 3.77
C VAL A 336 9.31 -9.14 4.98
N GLN A 337 10.31 -8.28 4.78
CA GLN A 337 11.30 -7.95 5.78
C GLN A 337 11.96 -6.60 5.57
N THR A 338 12.60 -6.07 6.60
CA THR A 338 13.21 -4.74 6.57
C THR A 338 14.41 -4.63 5.63
N ARG A 339 15.20 -5.72 5.43
CA ARG A 339 16.41 -5.68 4.61
C ARG A 339 16.15 -5.34 3.14
N TYR A 340 15.06 -5.86 2.58
CA TYR A 340 14.73 -5.71 1.16
C TYR A 340 13.57 -4.77 0.90
N LEU A 341 13.09 -4.08 1.94
CA LEU A 341 12.14 -3.01 1.78
C LEU A 341 12.82 -1.83 1.06
N GLN A 342 12.29 -1.46 -0.10
CA GLN A 342 12.86 -0.42 -0.94
C GLN A 342 12.23 0.94 -0.65
N ASN A 343 13.04 1.99 -0.76
CA ASN A 343 12.52 3.35 -0.75
C ASN A 343 12.00 3.69 -2.15
N GLY A 344 10.70 3.90 -2.27
CA GLY A 344 10.01 4.27 -3.50
C GLY A 344 9.74 5.77 -3.63
N ALA A 345 10.47 6.63 -2.90
CA ALA A 345 10.45 8.07 -3.10
C ALA A 345 11.16 8.44 -4.42
N TYR A 346 10.65 9.46 -5.13
CA TYR A 346 11.22 9.95 -6.39
C TYR A 346 10.88 11.41 -6.64
#